data_c283f3cfd1349c671e3d02678019583a
#
_entry.id   c283f3cfd1349c671e3d02678019583a
#
_cell.length_a   1.000
_cell.length_b   1.000
_cell.length_c   1.000
_cell.angle_alpha   90.00
_cell.angle_beta   90.00
_cell.angle_gamma   90.00
#
_symmetry.space_group_name_H-M   'P 1'
#
loop_
_entity.id
_entity.type
_entity.pdbx_description
1 polymer ?
#
loop_
_entity_poly.entity_id
_entity_poly.type
_entity_poly.pdbx_seq_one_letter_code
_entity_poly.pdbx_strand_id
1 'polypeptide(L)' 'MAITASMVKELRERTGAGMMECKKALTEAGGDIETAIENM' A
#
# COMPACT_ATOMS: atom_id res chain seq x y z
N MET A 1 -12.93 -1.40 2.52
CA MET A 1 -12.13 -2.47 3.14
C MET A 1 -11.11 -1.90 4.11
N ALA A 2 -10.80 -2.65 5.14
CA ALA A 2 -9.83 -2.20 6.13
C ALA A 2 -8.41 -2.46 5.64
N ILE A 3 -7.56 -1.45 5.81
CA ILE A 3 -6.14 -1.59 5.48
C ILE A 3 -5.45 -2.14 6.72
N THR A 4 -4.74 -3.25 6.57
CA THR A 4 -4.06 -3.89 7.68
C THR A 4 -2.56 -3.63 7.62
N ALA A 5 -1.88 -3.83 8.76
CA ALA A 5 -0.44 -3.69 8.80
C ALA A 5 0.26 -4.67 7.85
N SER A 6 -0.34 -5.85 7.67
CA SER A 6 0.21 -6.84 6.75
C SER A 6 0.22 -6.32 5.31
N MET A 7 -0.83 -5.62 4.92
CA MET A 7 -0.93 -5.04 3.58
C MET A 7 0.12 -3.96 3.38
N VAL A 8 0.31 -3.11 4.37
CA VAL A 8 1.32 -2.05 4.31
C VAL A 8 2.71 -2.66 4.20
N LYS A 9 2.98 -3.69 4.99
CA LYS A 9 4.27 -4.36 4.96
C LYS A 9 4.53 -5.00 3.60
N GLU A 10 3.52 -5.66 3.05
CA GLU A 10 3.67 -6.30 1.75
C GLU A 10 3.95 -5.26 0.65
N LEU A 11 3.19 -4.18 0.66
CA LEU A 11 3.39 -3.12 -0.33
C LEU A 11 4.79 -2.52 -0.20
N ARG A 12 5.24 -2.34 1.04
CA ARG A 12 6.58 -1.80 1.27
C ARG A 12 7.66 -2.71 0.69
N GLU A 13 7.51 -4.02 0.85
CA GLU A 13 8.50 -4.96 0.33
C GLU A 13 8.49 -4.98 -1.20
N ARG A 14 7.33 -4.77 -1.80
CA ARG A 14 7.21 -4.78 -3.26
C ARG A 14 7.71 -3.50 -3.91
N THR A 15 7.52 -2.38 -3.24
CA THR A 15 7.87 -1.06 -3.83
C THR A 15 9.11 -0.45 -3.22
N GLY A 16 9.44 -0.81 -1.99
CA GLY A 16 10.54 -0.20 -1.27
C GLY A 16 10.24 1.20 -0.75
N ALA A 17 8.99 1.63 -0.83
CA ALA A 17 8.59 2.93 -0.35
C ALA A 17 8.47 2.94 1.19
N GLY A 18 8.43 4.14 1.78
CA GLY A 18 8.26 4.28 3.21
C GLY A 18 6.87 3.86 3.67
N MET A 19 6.74 3.58 4.97
CA MET A 19 5.47 3.12 5.51
C MET A 19 4.33 4.10 5.25
N MET A 20 4.59 5.39 5.40
CA MET A 20 3.56 6.39 5.20
C MET A 20 3.11 6.45 3.75
N GLU A 21 4.05 6.31 2.83
CA GLU A 21 3.73 6.27 1.41
C GLU A 21 2.86 5.04 1.08
N CYS A 22 3.22 3.89 1.63
CA CYS A 22 2.46 2.67 1.43
C CYS A 22 1.05 2.80 1.97
N LYS A 23 0.92 3.37 3.16
CA LYS A 23 -0.38 3.57 3.79
C LYS A 23 -1.25 4.49 2.96
N LYS A 24 -0.67 5.57 2.48
CA LYS A 24 -1.38 6.53 1.64
C LYS A 24 -1.82 5.89 0.33
N ALA A 25 -0.91 5.17 -0.30
CA ALA A 25 -1.21 4.51 -1.57
C ALA A 25 -2.34 3.50 -1.42
N LEU A 26 -2.32 2.71 -0.34
CA LEU A 26 -3.36 1.75 -0.07
C LEU A 26 -4.70 2.42 0.20
N THR A 27 -4.69 3.54 0.91
CA THR A 27 -5.90 4.28 1.20
C THR A 27 -6.53 4.80 -0.10
N GLU A 28 -5.71 5.32 -0.99
CA GLU A 28 -6.19 5.83 -2.27
C GLU A 28 -6.65 4.69 -3.19
N ALA A 29 -6.02 3.53 -3.06
CA ALA A 29 -6.37 2.37 -3.86
C ALA A 29 -7.54 1.56 -3.28
N GLY A 30 -8.06 1.97 -2.13
CA GLY A 30 -9.16 1.26 -1.50
C GLY A 30 -8.75 -0.07 -0.91
N GLY A 31 -7.47 -0.23 -0.57
CA GLY A 31 -6.96 -1.46 0.01
C GLY A 31 -6.45 -2.47 -1.00
N ASP A 32 -6.41 -2.08 -2.28
CA ASP A 32 -5.93 -2.97 -3.35
C ASP A 32 -4.44 -2.74 -3.58
N ILE A 33 -3.64 -3.75 -3.26
CA ILE A 33 -2.19 -3.65 -3.37
C ILE A 33 -1.75 -3.42 -4.82
N GLU A 34 -2.35 -4.10 -5.76
CA GLU A 34 -1.98 -3.94 -7.16
C GLU A 34 -2.27 -2.53 -7.66
N THR A 35 -3.43 -2.01 -7.30
CA THR A 35 -3.79 -0.64 -7.67
C THR A 35 -2.86 0.35 -6.99
N ALA A 36 -2.50 0.07 -5.73
CA ALA A 36 -1.57 0.93 -5.00
C ALA A 36 -0.21 0.98 -5.70
N ILE A 37 0.26 -0.15 -6.18
CA ILE A 37 1.54 -0.23 -6.89
C ILE A 37 1.47 0.57 -8.19
N GLU A 38 0.38 0.47 -8.91
CA GLU A 38 0.19 1.21 -10.16
C GLU A 38 0.16 2.71 -9.92
N ASN A 39 -0.40 3.15 -8.80
CA ASN A 39 -0.50 4.56 -8.47
C ASN A 39 0.81 5.15 -7.97
N MET A 40 1.75 4.32 -7.63
CA MET A 40 3.08 4.78 -7.19
C MET A 40 4.05 4.85 -8.41
#